data_6b374c6e7495736c61378f0f3a15f0ae
#
_entry.id   6b374c6e7495736c61378f0f3a15f0ae
#
_cell.length_a   1.000
_cell.length_b   1.000
_cell.length_c   1.000
_cell.angle_alpha   90.00
_cell.angle_beta   90.00
_cell.angle_gamma   90.00
#
_symmetry.space_group_name_H-M   'P 1'
#
loop_
_entity.id
_entity.type
_entity.pdbx_description
1 polymer ?
#
loop_
_entity_poly.entity_id
_entity_poly.type
_entity_poly.pdbx_seq_one_letter_code
_entity_poly.pdbx_strand_id
1 'polypeptide(L)'
;MPERRRYPRKKTLNLVFYNDKGIGRIRDLSIKGALIETDKRPPSSSRLELAIGVEKFYALTARVVWIQKADINKWHFGVEFDTIQEFPTLNIGQTF
;
A
#
# COMPACT_ATOMS: atom_id res chain seq x y z
N MET A 1 20.22 -9.39 9.26
CA MET A 1 19.15 -9.58 10.06
C MET A 1 18.05 -10.31 9.39
N PRO A 2 17.54 -11.25 10.02
CA PRO A 2 16.52 -12.05 9.34
C PRO A 2 15.27 -11.26 9.07
N GLU A 3 14.68 -11.60 7.98
CA GLU A 3 13.46 -10.99 7.60
C GLU A 3 12.36 -11.58 8.44
N ARG A 4 11.62 -10.72 9.11
CA ARG A 4 10.59 -11.22 9.97
C ARG A 4 9.23 -11.19 9.40
N ARG A 5 9.04 -10.62 8.22
CA ARG A 5 7.74 -10.55 7.63
C ARG A 5 7.36 -11.90 7.10
N ARG A 6 6.07 -12.21 7.23
CA ARG A 6 5.59 -13.43 6.67
C ARG A 6 5.57 -13.37 5.16
N TYR A 7 5.35 -12.18 4.61
CA TYR A 7 5.22 -12.03 3.18
C TYR A 7 6.30 -11.13 2.67
N PRO A 8 6.92 -11.46 1.54
CA PRO A 8 7.93 -10.60 0.97
C PRO A 8 7.35 -9.23 0.62
N ARG A 9 8.16 -8.22 0.71
CA ARG A 9 7.76 -6.88 0.35
C ARG A 9 8.71 -6.32 -0.66
N LYS A 10 8.15 -5.52 -1.56
CA LYS A 10 8.95 -4.85 -2.56
C LYS A 10 8.80 -3.36 -2.37
N LYS A 11 9.90 -2.68 -2.31
CA LYS A 11 9.88 -1.22 -2.26
C LYS A 11 9.53 -0.70 -3.62
N THR A 12 8.61 0.25 -3.67
CA THR A 12 8.12 0.70 -4.96
C THR A 12 7.59 2.13 -4.81
N LEU A 13 7.43 2.79 -5.93
CA LEU A 13 6.85 4.13 -5.95
C LEU A 13 5.60 4.15 -6.80
N ASN A 14 4.95 3.01 -6.92
CA ASN A 14 3.74 2.95 -7.72
C ASN A 14 2.65 3.81 -7.13
N LEU A 15 1.78 4.29 -7.99
CA LEU A 15 0.68 5.13 -7.56
C LEU A 15 -0.44 4.30 -6.98
N VAL A 16 -1.16 4.90 -6.05
CA VAL A 16 -2.38 4.31 -5.54
C VAL A 16 -3.41 5.40 -5.45
N PHE A 17 -4.63 5.08 -5.85
CA PHE A 17 -5.78 5.95 -5.65
C PHE A 17 -6.65 5.30 -4.60
N TYR A 18 -7.19 6.11 -3.69
CA TYR A 18 -8.04 5.54 -2.65
C TYR A 18 -9.28 6.39 -2.49
N ASN A 19 -10.40 5.72 -2.33
CA ASN A 19 -11.71 6.33 -2.28
C ASN A 19 -11.90 7.16 -3.56
N ASP A 20 -12.53 8.31 -3.46
CA ASP A 20 -12.81 9.08 -4.66
C ASP A 20 -11.72 10.06 -5.03
N LYS A 21 -11.00 10.57 -4.05
CA LYS A 21 -10.08 11.66 -4.33
C LYS A 21 -8.69 11.47 -3.79
N GLY A 22 -8.44 10.43 -3.07
CA GLY A 22 -7.12 10.23 -2.47
C GLY A 22 -6.12 9.75 -3.49
N ILE A 23 -4.93 10.29 -3.43
CA ILE A 23 -3.82 9.86 -4.28
C ILE A 23 -2.60 9.72 -3.40
N GLY A 24 -1.90 8.63 -3.57
CA GLY A 24 -0.69 8.41 -2.83
C GLY A 24 0.31 7.61 -3.62
N ARG A 25 1.42 7.34 -2.99
CA ARG A 25 2.46 6.52 -3.58
C ARG A 25 2.68 5.32 -2.69
N ILE A 26 2.83 4.18 -3.30
CA ILE A 26 3.10 2.97 -2.55
C ILE A 26 4.60 2.91 -2.34
N ARG A 27 5.00 2.86 -1.09
CA ARG A 27 6.41 2.78 -0.74
C ARG A 27 6.83 1.35 -0.46
N ASP A 28 5.87 0.51 -0.11
CA ASP A 28 6.18 -0.85 0.28
C ASP A 28 4.94 -1.66 -0.03
N LEU A 29 5.07 -2.76 -0.71
CA LEU A 29 3.94 -3.54 -1.16
C LEU A 29 4.18 -5.02 -0.92
N SER A 30 3.16 -5.68 -0.40
CA SER A 30 3.18 -7.13 -0.28
C SER A 30 1.82 -7.65 -0.73
N ILE A 31 1.67 -8.95 -0.77
CA ILE A 31 0.39 -9.52 -1.16
C ILE A 31 -0.67 -9.32 -0.08
N LYS A 32 -0.29 -8.87 1.09
CA LYS A 32 -1.21 -8.72 2.21
C LYS A 32 -1.55 -7.27 2.49
N GLY A 33 -0.72 -6.35 2.12
CA GLY A 33 -0.96 -4.96 2.43
C GLY A 33 0.08 -4.04 1.83
N ALA A 34 0.02 -2.78 2.20
CA ALA A 34 0.89 -1.77 1.61
C ALA A 34 1.17 -0.65 2.59
N LEU A 35 2.31 0.00 2.38
CA LEU A 35 2.65 1.25 3.05
C LEU A 35 2.48 2.35 2.02
N ILE A 36 1.65 3.33 2.33
CA ILE A 36 1.31 4.39 1.39
C ILE A 36 1.78 5.72 1.94
N GLU A 37 2.31 6.54 1.06
CA GLU A 37 2.73 7.89 1.37
C GLU A 37 1.83 8.86 0.64
N THR A 38 1.35 9.89 1.32
CA THR A 38 0.47 10.87 0.72
C THR A 38 0.77 12.24 1.30
N ASP A 39 0.29 13.28 0.63
CA ASP A 39 0.54 14.65 1.05
C ASP A 39 -0.45 15.16 2.07
N LYS A 40 -1.61 14.54 2.16
CA LYS A 40 -2.66 14.98 3.06
C LYS A 40 -2.99 13.88 4.03
N ARG A 41 -3.53 14.29 5.16
CA ARG A 41 -3.92 13.30 6.15
C ARG A 41 -4.87 12.29 5.54
N PRO A 42 -4.56 11.02 5.63
CA PRO A 42 -5.44 10.00 5.06
C PRO A 42 -6.71 9.87 5.89
N PRO A 43 -7.76 9.32 5.30
CA PRO A 43 -8.99 9.10 6.06
C PRO A 43 -8.74 8.10 7.17
N SER A 44 -9.40 8.30 8.28
CA SER A 44 -9.29 7.36 9.38
C SER A 44 -10.36 6.29 9.29
N SER A 45 -11.01 6.20 8.17
CA SER A 45 -12.03 5.22 7.96
C SER A 45 -11.44 3.82 8.03
N SER A 46 -12.19 2.89 8.56
CA SER A 46 -11.67 1.56 8.70
C SER A 46 -11.61 0.84 7.35
N ARG A 47 -12.26 1.36 6.33
CA ARG A 47 -12.26 0.68 5.05
C ARG A 47 -11.98 1.63 3.93
N LEU A 48 -11.15 1.21 2.99
CA LEU A 48 -10.81 1.99 1.82
C LEU A 48 -10.97 1.15 0.58
N GLU A 49 -11.37 1.79 -0.50
CA GLU A 49 -11.30 1.18 -1.81
C GLU A 49 -10.04 1.70 -2.47
N LEU A 50 -9.20 0.79 -2.90
CA LEU A 50 -7.91 1.15 -3.47
C LEU A 50 -7.85 0.74 -4.93
N ALA A 51 -7.13 1.54 -5.71
CA ALA A 51 -6.73 1.16 -7.05
C ALA A 51 -5.22 1.27 -7.10
N ILE A 52 -4.55 0.15 -7.13
CA ILE A 52 -3.10 0.10 -7.07
C ILE A 52 -2.54 -0.14 -8.46
N GLY A 53 -1.64 0.72 -8.90
CA GLY A 53 -1.03 0.60 -10.22
C GLY A 53 0.26 -0.20 -10.16
N VAL A 54 0.22 -1.42 -10.66
CA VAL A 54 1.39 -2.27 -10.79
C VAL A 54 1.23 -2.93 -12.16
N GLU A 55 1.80 -2.36 -13.17
CA GLU A 55 1.62 -2.78 -14.55
C GLU A 55 0.21 -2.52 -15.05
N LYS A 56 -0.77 -2.81 -14.25
CA LYS A 56 -2.14 -2.41 -14.51
C LYS A 56 -2.74 -2.09 -13.16
N PHE A 57 -3.96 -1.61 -13.13
CA PHE A 57 -4.58 -1.23 -11.87
C PHE A 57 -5.32 -2.40 -11.28
N TYR A 58 -5.17 -2.56 -9.98
CA TYR A 58 -5.85 -3.60 -9.22
C TYR A 58 -6.79 -2.92 -8.24
N ALA A 59 -8.06 -3.25 -8.31
CA ALA A 59 -9.06 -2.71 -7.40
C ALA A 59 -9.16 -3.61 -6.19
N LEU A 60 -8.94 -3.03 -5.03
CA LEU A 60 -8.87 -3.79 -3.79
C LEU A 60 -9.65 -3.08 -2.71
N THR A 61 -10.09 -3.84 -1.72
CA THR A 61 -10.62 -3.27 -0.50
C THR A 61 -9.65 -3.55 0.62
N ALA A 62 -9.43 -2.57 1.45
CA ALA A 62 -8.46 -2.69 2.52
C ALA A 62 -8.92 -1.89 3.72
N ARG A 63 -8.22 -2.05 4.83
CA ARG A 63 -8.49 -1.24 6.01
C ARG A 63 -7.22 -0.57 6.43
N VAL A 64 -7.36 0.60 7.01
CA VAL A 64 -6.22 1.35 7.53
C VAL A 64 -5.87 0.77 8.88
N VAL A 65 -4.63 0.36 9.04
CA VAL A 65 -4.18 -0.21 10.29
C VAL A 65 -3.35 0.75 11.12
N TRP A 66 -2.79 1.78 10.51
CA TRP A 66 -2.11 2.84 11.27
C TRP A 66 -1.90 4.05 10.36
N ILE A 67 -1.78 5.22 10.99
CA ILE A 67 -1.52 6.47 10.31
C ILE A 67 -0.44 7.20 11.10
N GLN A 68 0.51 7.79 10.39
CA GLN A 68 1.58 8.53 11.01
C GLN A 68 1.94 9.73 10.17
N LYS A 69 2.10 10.88 10.81
CA LYS A 69 2.57 12.06 10.11
C LYS A 69 4.09 11.96 10.00
N ALA A 70 4.59 12.01 8.79
CA ALA A 70 6.00 11.84 8.54
C ALA A 70 6.75 13.15 8.41
N ASP A 71 6.07 14.20 7.93
CA ASP A 71 6.67 15.50 7.76
C ASP A 71 5.56 16.51 7.58
N ILE A 72 5.88 17.75 7.36
CA ILE A 72 4.90 18.82 7.26
C ILE A 72 3.80 18.49 6.26
N ASN A 73 4.17 18.09 5.07
CA ASN A 73 3.20 17.73 4.05
C ASN A 73 3.36 16.29 3.63
N LYS A 74 3.59 15.43 4.59
CA LYS A 74 3.81 14.03 4.25
C LYS A 74 3.24 13.14 5.34
N TRP A 75 2.42 12.23 4.92
CA TRP A 75 1.80 11.25 5.82
C TRP A 75 2.08 9.86 5.30
N HIS A 76 2.21 8.94 6.21
CA HIS A 76 2.31 7.52 5.89
C HIS A 76 1.14 6.80 6.52
N PHE A 77 0.62 5.83 5.84
CA PHE A 77 -0.38 4.98 6.47
C PHE A 77 -0.26 3.58 5.91
N GLY A 78 -0.52 2.63 6.76
CA GLY A 78 -0.46 1.23 6.41
C GLY A 78 -1.85 0.69 6.20
N VAL A 79 -2.01 -0.15 5.20
CA VAL A 79 -3.29 -0.78 4.94
C VAL A 79 -3.09 -2.29 4.86
N GLU A 80 -4.11 -3.01 5.26
CA GLU A 80 -4.14 -4.44 5.13
C GLU A 80 -5.27 -4.78 4.17
N PHE A 81 -4.98 -5.57 3.15
CA PHE A 81 -5.99 -5.94 2.17
C PHE A 81 -6.96 -6.92 2.80
N ASP A 82 -8.22 -6.87 2.36
CA ASP A 82 -9.22 -7.81 2.86
C ASP A 82 -8.88 -9.23 2.48
N THR A 83 -8.29 -9.42 1.31
CA THR A 83 -7.88 -10.72 0.86
C THR A 83 -6.46 -10.62 0.34
N ILE A 84 -5.77 -11.73 0.27
CA ILE A 84 -4.44 -11.75 -0.31
C ILE A 84 -4.56 -11.43 -1.78
N GLN A 85 -3.72 -10.50 -2.25
CA GLN A 85 -3.68 -10.08 -3.64
C GLN A 85 -2.29 -10.33 -4.20
N GLU A 86 -2.21 -11.08 -5.28
CA GLU A 86 -0.93 -11.30 -5.92
C GLU A 86 -0.71 -10.26 -6.99
N PHE A 87 0.48 -9.75 -7.06
CA PHE A 87 0.87 -8.79 -8.08
C PHE A 87 1.98 -9.39 -8.91
N PRO A 88 1.99 -9.14 -10.21
CA PRO A 88 2.99 -9.77 -11.09
C PRO A 88 4.41 -9.51 -10.64
N THR A 89 4.69 -8.27 -10.21
CA THR A 89 6.05 -7.95 -9.83
C THR A 89 6.48 -8.60 -8.54
N LEU A 90 5.55 -9.06 -7.73
CA LEU A 90 5.91 -9.76 -6.51
C LEU A 90 6.12 -11.23 -6.76
N ASN A 91 5.54 -11.73 -7.83
CA ASN A 91 5.67 -13.14 -8.11
C ASN A 91 6.88 -13.47 -8.91
N ILE A 92 7.47 -12.50 -9.56
CA ILE A 92 8.53 -12.74 -10.37
C ILE A 92 9.73 -12.70 -9.60
N GLY A 93 10.04 -13.66 -9.07
CA GLY A 93 11.29 -13.78 -8.52
C GLY A 93 11.80 -12.73 -7.81
N GLN A 94 11.20 -12.23 -7.17
CA GLN A 94 11.69 -11.29 -6.66
C GLN A 94 12.24 -11.66 -5.59
N THR A 95 12.98 -12.18 -5.57
CA THR A 95 13.75 -12.44 -4.66
C THR A 95 14.51 -11.35 -4.45
N PHE A 96 14.43 -10.68 -3.66
CA PHE A 96 15.24 -9.60 -3.43
C PHE A 96 16.00 -9.78 -2.19
#